data_85251598294281b8b8eb01464e337c3d
#
_entry.id   85251598294281b8b8eb01464e337c3d
#
_cell.length_a   1.000
_cell.length_b   1.000
_cell.length_c   1.000
_cell.angle_alpha   90.00
_cell.angle_beta   90.00
_cell.angle_gamma   90.00
#
_symmetry.space_group_name_H-M   'P 1'
#
loop_
_entity.id
_entity.type
_entity.pdbx_description
1 polymer ?
#
loop_
_entity_poly.entity_id
_entity_poly.type
_entity_poly.pdbx_seq_one_letter_code
_entity_poly.pdbx_strand_id
1 'polypeptide(L)'
;MFGAMSGFAESSPAVHVAPGTDFTIGGLHITNSMLYGWAIALVLIAVLIWAARRVTVRPKGGLVQYVEAGVGFVADLVEGAFTDRKVGRKYVPFFVTLFFFILLNNWSGLVPGVGEALQIHGHPLLRPMTADLNATISMGLVTMVVVYAASIREVGGFRSYVRHFFIGSPLNPLYLVIGLIEMLTDLTRALSLALRLFLNVTIGEIVIAVFAFLGGMLAPASVLSPITALPFTLLELGVGALQAYIFVILGVNYLAISVNSAHSHADLTEEPIPETIGVNPKKVET
;
A
#
# COMPACT_ATOMS: atom_id res chain seq x y z
N MET A 1 10.85 -18.24 -48.50
CA MET A 1 9.92 -18.22 -47.34
C MET A 1 10.66 -18.09 -45.98
N PHE A 2 11.96 -18.36 -45.91
CA PHE A 2 12.78 -18.23 -44.68
C PHE A 2 13.37 -16.83 -44.44
N GLY A 3 13.36 -15.93 -45.42
CA GLY A 3 13.90 -14.56 -45.27
C GLY A 3 12.97 -13.55 -44.58
N ALA A 4 11.68 -13.89 -44.42
CA ALA A 4 10.71 -13.02 -43.74
C ALA A 4 10.71 -13.20 -42.20
N MET A 5 11.31 -14.29 -41.70
CA MET A 5 11.35 -14.55 -40.26
C MET A 5 12.52 -13.86 -39.54
N SER A 6 13.54 -13.40 -40.25
CA SER A 6 14.68 -12.68 -39.63
C SER A 6 14.34 -11.24 -39.25
N GLY A 7 13.33 -10.62 -39.89
CA GLY A 7 12.83 -9.28 -39.49
C GLY A 7 11.94 -9.27 -38.22
N PHE A 8 11.44 -10.42 -37.80
CA PHE A 8 10.59 -10.52 -36.62
C PHE A 8 11.39 -10.60 -35.32
N ALA A 9 12.68 -10.91 -35.37
CA ALA A 9 13.53 -11.00 -34.18
C ALA A 9 14.03 -9.64 -33.67
N GLU A 10 13.95 -8.58 -34.50
CA GLU A 10 14.41 -7.23 -34.12
C GLU A 10 13.33 -6.33 -33.52
N SER A 11 12.08 -6.77 -33.43
CA SER A 11 10.94 -5.96 -32.97
C SER A 11 10.18 -6.54 -31.78
N SER A 12 10.78 -7.39 -30.96
CA SER A 12 10.17 -7.79 -29.70
C SER A 12 10.06 -6.58 -28.76
N PRO A 13 8.93 -6.42 -28.05
CA PRO A 13 8.79 -5.33 -27.08
C PRO A 13 9.89 -5.44 -26.04
N ALA A 14 10.80 -4.46 -26.01
CA ALA A 14 11.87 -4.38 -25.02
C ALA A 14 11.25 -3.92 -23.67
N VAL A 15 10.85 -4.86 -22.82
CA VAL A 15 10.36 -4.54 -21.48
C VAL A 15 11.53 -4.44 -20.53
N HIS A 16 11.88 -3.21 -20.14
CA HIS A 16 12.94 -2.97 -19.16
C HIS A 16 12.37 -3.15 -17.75
N VAL A 17 12.71 -4.26 -17.08
CA VAL A 17 12.26 -4.56 -15.71
C VAL A 17 13.04 -3.76 -14.66
N ALA A 18 14.27 -3.31 -14.97
CA ALA A 18 15.11 -2.53 -14.06
C ALA A 18 14.98 -1.03 -14.32
N PRO A 19 14.89 -0.17 -13.26
CA PRO A 19 14.90 1.27 -13.42
C PRO A 19 16.26 1.77 -13.92
N GLY A 20 16.26 2.79 -14.79
CA GLY A 20 17.47 3.50 -15.19
C GLY A 20 17.99 4.38 -14.04
N THR A 21 19.31 4.53 -13.93
CA THR A 21 19.94 5.48 -12.99
C THR A 21 20.28 6.77 -13.73
N ASP A 22 19.55 7.87 -13.45
CA ASP A 22 19.76 9.14 -14.13
C ASP A 22 20.81 10.03 -13.46
N PHE A 23 20.88 10.01 -12.12
CA PHE A 23 21.77 10.87 -11.36
C PHE A 23 22.38 10.17 -10.15
N THR A 24 23.65 10.48 -9.84
CA THR A 24 24.31 10.09 -8.61
C THR A 24 24.67 11.34 -7.81
N ILE A 25 24.05 11.53 -6.65
CA ILE A 25 24.33 12.63 -5.74
C ILE A 25 24.94 12.05 -4.44
N GLY A 26 26.21 12.31 -4.17
CA GLY A 26 26.85 11.89 -2.92
C GLY A 26 26.87 10.39 -2.66
N GLY A 27 26.90 9.54 -3.72
CA GLY A 27 26.87 8.09 -3.62
C GLY A 27 25.46 7.47 -3.59
N LEU A 28 24.40 8.28 -3.59
CA LEU A 28 23.03 7.83 -3.76
C LEU A 28 22.65 7.82 -5.24
N HIS A 29 22.20 6.67 -5.72
CA HIS A 29 21.67 6.52 -7.07
C HIS A 29 20.21 6.95 -7.10
N ILE A 30 19.90 8.06 -7.76
CA ILE A 30 18.53 8.52 -7.97
C ILE A 30 18.04 7.93 -9.28
N THR A 31 16.98 7.12 -9.20
CA THR A 31 16.35 6.49 -10.34
C THR A 31 15.25 7.37 -10.93
N ASN A 32 14.97 7.21 -12.23
CA ASN A 32 13.85 7.88 -12.89
C ASN A 32 12.51 7.55 -12.22
N SER A 33 12.31 6.35 -11.69
CA SER A 33 11.11 5.97 -10.92
C SER A 33 10.95 6.78 -9.63
N MET A 34 12.05 7.09 -8.92
CA MET A 34 12.00 7.95 -7.72
C MET A 34 11.59 9.39 -8.07
N LEU A 35 12.17 9.97 -9.14
CA LEU A 35 11.81 11.31 -9.60
C LEU A 35 10.35 11.39 -10.00
N TYR A 36 9.86 10.38 -10.72
CA TYR A 36 8.46 10.29 -11.10
C TYR A 36 7.54 10.18 -9.87
N GLY A 37 7.87 9.32 -8.91
CA GLY A 37 7.14 9.19 -7.67
C GLY A 37 7.08 10.49 -6.85
N TRP A 38 8.17 11.27 -6.81
CA TRP A 38 8.17 12.59 -6.17
C TRP A 38 7.25 13.58 -6.90
N ALA A 39 7.25 13.57 -8.24
CA ALA A 39 6.33 14.38 -9.02
C ALA A 39 4.87 14.04 -8.72
N ILE A 40 4.51 12.75 -8.67
CA ILE A 40 3.17 12.29 -8.29
C ILE A 40 2.83 12.69 -6.85
N ALA A 41 3.78 12.61 -5.91
CA ALA A 41 3.56 13.06 -4.53
C ALA A 41 3.24 14.55 -4.46
N LEU A 42 3.97 15.38 -5.22
CA LEU A 42 3.70 16.82 -5.28
C LEU A 42 2.33 17.12 -5.90
N VAL A 43 1.95 16.41 -6.97
CA VAL A 43 0.61 16.51 -7.58
C VAL A 43 -0.46 16.12 -6.58
N LEU A 44 -0.29 15.01 -5.85
CA LEU A 44 -1.22 14.57 -4.82
C LEU A 44 -1.39 15.63 -3.73
N ILE A 45 -0.30 16.15 -3.19
CA ILE A 45 -0.34 17.20 -2.17
C ILE A 45 -1.08 18.44 -2.69
N ALA A 46 -0.77 18.86 -3.92
CA ALA A 46 -1.44 20.00 -4.55
C ALA A 46 -2.95 19.77 -4.73
N VAL A 47 -3.35 18.56 -5.17
CA VAL A 47 -4.77 18.18 -5.35
C VAL A 47 -5.49 18.14 -4.00
N LEU A 48 -4.89 17.55 -2.97
CA LEU A 48 -5.51 17.47 -1.63
C LEU A 48 -5.65 18.85 -1.00
N ILE A 49 -4.64 19.72 -1.11
CA ILE A 49 -4.72 21.10 -0.62
C ILE A 49 -5.78 21.89 -1.41
N TRP A 50 -5.82 21.74 -2.72
CA TRP A 50 -6.82 22.41 -3.57
C TRP A 50 -8.23 21.94 -3.22
N ALA A 51 -8.44 20.63 -3.05
CA ALA A 51 -9.73 20.08 -2.66
C ALA A 51 -10.14 20.58 -1.26
N ALA A 52 -9.24 20.50 -0.26
CA ALA A 52 -9.48 20.95 1.11
C ALA A 52 -9.90 22.43 1.19
N ARG A 53 -9.34 23.30 0.32
CA ARG A 53 -9.72 24.72 0.26
C ARG A 53 -11.07 24.96 -0.41
N ARG A 54 -11.62 23.98 -1.15
CA ARG A 54 -12.89 24.07 -1.89
C ARG A 54 -14.02 23.25 -1.31
N VAL A 55 -13.76 22.49 -0.26
CA VAL A 55 -14.81 21.78 0.48
C VAL A 55 -15.81 22.80 1.06
N THR A 56 -17.09 22.59 0.76
CA THR A 56 -18.19 23.43 1.23
C THR A 56 -19.28 22.54 1.79
N VAL A 57 -20.06 23.05 2.79
CA VAL A 57 -21.14 22.34 3.46
C VAL A 57 -22.25 21.87 2.48
N ARG A 58 -22.40 22.56 1.35
CA ARG A 58 -23.27 22.14 0.26
C ARG A 58 -22.44 21.69 -0.93
N PRO A 59 -22.45 20.40 -1.29
CA PRO A 59 -21.66 19.91 -2.40
C PRO A 59 -22.15 20.57 -3.71
N LYS A 60 -21.20 21.22 -4.42
CA LYS A 60 -21.48 21.87 -5.71
C LYS A 60 -21.18 20.98 -6.91
N GLY A 61 -20.88 19.69 -6.67
CA GLY A 61 -20.50 18.74 -7.71
C GLY A 61 -19.06 18.93 -8.22
N GLY A 62 -18.64 18.06 -9.15
CA GLY A 62 -17.33 18.12 -9.79
C GLY A 62 -16.23 17.34 -9.07
N LEU A 63 -14.97 17.58 -9.46
CA LEU A 63 -13.80 16.83 -8.98
C LEU A 63 -13.63 16.85 -7.46
N VAL A 64 -14.00 17.94 -6.79
CA VAL A 64 -13.92 18.06 -5.34
C VAL A 64 -14.77 17.00 -4.66
N GLN A 65 -15.98 16.74 -5.18
CA GLN A 65 -16.89 15.74 -4.60
C GLN A 65 -16.35 14.31 -4.77
N TYR A 66 -15.69 14.00 -5.89
CA TYR A 66 -15.04 12.68 -6.07
C TYR A 66 -13.87 12.49 -5.10
N VAL A 67 -13.04 13.52 -4.90
CA VAL A 67 -11.95 13.47 -3.92
C VAL A 67 -12.51 13.33 -2.50
N GLU A 68 -13.55 14.09 -2.14
CA GLU A 68 -14.23 14.02 -0.85
C GLU A 68 -14.84 12.63 -0.62
N ALA A 69 -15.51 12.06 -1.62
CA ALA A 69 -16.08 10.71 -1.53
C ALA A 69 -14.98 9.65 -1.33
N GLY A 70 -13.85 9.77 -2.04
CA GLY A 70 -12.72 8.87 -1.86
C GLY A 70 -12.06 9.01 -0.49
N VAL A 71 -11.89 10.23 0.01
CA VAL A 71 -11.41 10.48 1.38
C VAL A 71 -12.37 9.90 2.41
N GLY A 72 -13.69 10.12 2.24
CA GLY A 72 -14.72 9.56 3.11
C GLY A 72 -14.71 8.04 3.12
N PHE A 73 -14.61 7.41 1.94
CA PHE A 73 -14.50 5.95 1.80
C PHE A 73 -13.33 5.38 2.61
N VAL A 74 -12.14 5.96 2.47
CA VAL A 74 -10.96 5.50 3.22
C VAL A 74 -11.10 5.81 4.72
N ALA A 75 -11.67 6.96 5.08
CA ALA A 75 -11.91 7.32 6.47
C ALA A 75 -12.86 6.33 7.16
N ASP A 76 -13.98 5.97 6.51
CA ASP A 76 -14.93 4.98 7.03
C ASP A 76 -14.29 3.60 7.20
N LEU A 77 -13.43 3.21 6.25
CA LEU A 77 -12.69 1.96 6.31
C LEU A 77 -11.71 1.94 7.49
N VAL A 78 -10.99 3.03 7.70
CA VAL A 78 -10.03 3.16 8.82
C VAL A 78 -10.77 3.21 10.15
N GLU A 79 -11.77 4.10 10.30
CA GLU A 79 -12.53 4.24 11.55
C GLU A 79 -13.31 2.97 11.89
N GLY A 80 -13.81 2.23 10.88
CA GLY A 80 -14.58 1.00 11.06
C GLY A 80 -13.77 -0.20 11.55
N ALA A 81 -12.45 -0.20 11.39
CA ALA A 81 -11.58 -1.28 11.85
C ALA A 81 -11.27 -1.23 13.36
N PHE A 82 -11.45 -0.07 14.00
CA PHE A 82 -11.16 0.12 15.42
C PHE A 82 -12.42 -0.01 16.27
N THR A 83 -12.28 -0.57 17.47
CA THR A 83 -13.35 -0.61 18.48
C THR A 83 -13.75 0.81 18.89
N ASP A 84 -12.78 1.70 19.12
CA ASP A 84 -13.02 3.14 19.31
C ASP A 84 -12.69 3.93 18.04
N ARG A 85 -13.71 4.45 17.37
CA ARG A 85 -13.58 5.29 16.18
C ARG A 85 -12.69 6.53 16.38
N LYS A 86 -12.58 7.05 17.62
CA LYS A 86 -11.71 8.20 17.92
C LYS A 86 -10.24 7.85 17.73
N VAL A 87 -9.85 6.62 18.07
CA VAL A 87 -8.48 6.12 17.85
C VAL A 87 -8.22 5.99 16.36
N GLY A 88 -9.12 5.36 15.60
CA GLY A 88 -9.01 5.21 14.15
C GLY A 88 -8.84 6.54 13.43
N ARG A 89 -9.60 7.56 13.83
CA ARG A 89 -9.56 8.90 13.23
C ARG A 89 -8.18 9.57 13.25
N LYS A 90 -7.33 9.26 14.22
CA LYS A 90 -5.94 9.77 14.28
C LYS A 90 -5.11 9.31 13.09
N TYR A 91 -5.41 8.12 12.56
CA TYR A 91 -4.63 7.48 11.50
C TYR A 91 -5.23 7.66 10.10
N VAL A 92 -6.46 8.19 9.99
CA VAL A 92 -7.11 8.51 8.71
C VAL A 92 -6.20 9.30 7.77
N PRO A 93 -5.52 10.39 8.17
CA PRO A 93 -4.70 11.17 7.24
C PRO A 93 -3.57 10.36 6.61
N PHE A 94 -2.94 9.47 7.37
CA PHE A 94 -1.87 8.61 6.86
C PHE A 94 -2.40 7.61 5.81
N PHE A 95 -3.47 6.89 6.13
CA PHE A 95 -4.02 5.88 5.24
C PHE A 95 -4.70 6.47 4.00
N VAL A 96 -5.32 7.64 4.12
CA VAL A 96 -5.85 8.40 2.97
C VAL A 96 -4.71 8.80 2.03
N THR A 97 -3.63 9.36 2.57
CA THR A 97 -2.47 9.76 1.75
C THR A 97 -1.85 8.54 1.07
N LEU A 98 -1.70 7.43 1.78
CA LEU A 98 -1.15 6.18 1.26
C LEU A 98 -2.01 5.61 0.15
N PHE A 99 -3.34 5.57 0.34
CA PHE A 99 -4.30 5.11 -0.67
C PHE A 99 -4.19 5.89 -1.97
N PHE A 100 -4.31 7.21 -1.89
CA PHE A 100 -4.25 8.05 -3.08
C PHE A 100 -2.86 8.05 -3.72
N PHE A 101 -1.80 7.95 -2.94
CA PHE A 101 -0.44 7.86 -3.46
C PHE A 101 -0.24 6.59 -4.31
N ILE A 102 -0.65 5.42 -3.80
CA ILE A 102 -0.57 4.15 -4.53
C ILE A 102 -1.50 4.19 -5.75
N LEU A 103 -2.74 4.64 -5.58
CA LEU A 103 -3.72 4.75 -6.65
C LEU A 103 -3.22 5.61 -7.81
N LEU A 104 -2.71 6.82 -7.50
CA LEU A 104 -2.20 7.74 -8.53
C LEU A 104 -0.94 7.21 -9.20
N ASN A 105 -0.02 6.57 -8.47
CA ASN A 105 1.14 5.94 -9.09
C ASN A 105 0.73 4.82 -10.04
N ASN A 106 -0.21 3.94 -9.65
CA ASN A 106 -0.68 2.86 -10.51
C ASN A 106 -1.38 3.41 -11.76
N TRP A 107 -2.28 4.37 -11.60
CA TRP A 107 -3.02 4.95 -12.72
C TRP A 107 -2.16 5.83 -13.62
N SER A 108 -1.17 6.51 -13.07
CA SER A 108 -0.25 7.34 -13.86
C SER A 108 0.62 6.51 -14.81
N GLY A 109 0.91 5.25 -14.46
CA GLY A 109 1.61 4.31 -15.34
C GLY A 109 0.82 3.94 -16.59
N LEU A 110 -0.52 4.05 -16.54
CA LEU A 110 -1.40 3.73 -17.67
C LEU A 110 -1.60 4.91 -18.64
N VAL A 111 -1.07 6.09 -18.29
CA VAL A 111 -1.19 7.27 -19.16
C VAL A 111 -0.34 7.07 -20.42
N PRO A 112 -0.91 7.24 -21.63
CA PRO A 112 -0.15 7.16 -22.87
C PRO A 112 1.04 8.13 -22.85
N GLY A 113 2.25 7.60 -23.06
CA GLY A 113 3.49 8.37 -22.96
C GLY A 113 4.32 8.11 -21.70
N VAL A 114 3.78 7.42 -20.72
CA VAL A 114 4.52 6.89 -19.57
C VAL A 114 4.98 5.47 -19.88
N GLY A 115 6.09 5.04 -19.29
CA GLY A 115 6.72 3.76 -19.60
C GLY A 115 7.61 3.84 -20.83
N GLU A 116 7.51 2.90 -21.74
CA GLU A 116 8.44 2.75 -22.89
C GLU A 116 8.23 3.77 -24.04
N ALA A 117 7.16 4.56 -23.99
CA ALA A 117 6.83 5.50 -25.07
C ALA A 117 7.82 6.68 -25.18
N LEU A 118 8.44 7.09 -24.08
CA LEU A 118 9.46 8.13 -24.04
C LEU A 118 10.76 7.57 -23.49
N GLN A 119 11.71 7.27 -24.37
CA GLN A 119 13.03 6.73 -24.03
C GLN A 119 14.12 7.77 -24.24
N ILE A 120 15.02 7.93 -23.27
CA ILE A 120 16.27 8.68 -23.38
C ILE A 120 17.41 7.71 -23.09
N HIS A 121 18.37 7.61 -24.03
CA HIS A 121 19.50 6.69 -23.94
C HIS A 121 19.11 5.21 -23.74
N GLY A 122 17.96 4.77 -24.28
CA GLY A 122 17.51 3.39 -24.18
C GLY A 122 16.82 3.02 -22.85
N HIS A 123 16.56 4.00 -21.98
CA HIS A 123 15.79 3.81 -20.76
C HIS A 123 14.49 4.64 -20.78
N PRO A 124 13.37 4.12 -20.24
CA PRO A 124 12.13 4.87 -20.14
C PRO A 124 12.33 6.10 -19.22
N LEU A 125 12.00 7.29 -19.74
CA LEU A 125 12.14 8.54 -18.99
C LEU A 125 11.15 8.62 -17.82
N LEU A 126 9.91 8.20 -18.04
CA LEU A 126 8.83 8.24 -17.07
C LEU A 126 8.44 6.80 -16.71
N ARG A 127 8.70 6.40 -15.47
CA ARG A 127 8.35 5.09 -14.97
C ARG A 127 7.64 5.21 -13.64
N PRO A 128 6.47 4.55 -13.45
CA PRO A 128 5.76 4.59 -12.18
C PRO A 128 6.64 4.07 -11.03
N MET A 129 6.58 4.72 -9.89
CA MET A 129 7.32 4.30 -8.70
C MET A 129 6.91 2.89 -8.24
N THR A 130 5.65 2.51 -8.47
CA THR A 130 5.11 1.19 -8.15
C THR A 130 5.61 0.06 -9.07
N ALA A 131 6.19 0.38 -10.22
CA ALA A 131 6.90 -0.57 -11.09
C ALA A 131 8.36 -0.80 -10.66
N ASP A 132 8.82 -0.20 -9.56
CA ASP A 132 10.15 -0.39 -8.98
C ASP A 132 10.05 -1.19 -7.68
N LEU A 133 10.72 -2.34 -7.61
CA LEU A 133 10.72 -3.23 -6.45
C LEU A 133 11.26 -2.54 -5.20
N ASN A 134 12.34 -1.75 -5.33
CA ASN A 134 12.92 -1.05 -4.19
C ASN A 134 11.95 -0.02 -3.60
N ALA A 135 11.21 0.67 -4.47
CA ALA A 135 10.22 1.64 -4.07
C ALA A 135 9.02 0.98 -3.38
N THR A 136 8.50 -0.14 -3.91
CA THR A 136 7.38 -0.86 -3.30
C THR A 136 7.75 -1.49 -1.96
N ILE A 137 8.97 -2.05 -1.83
CA ILE A 137 9.49 -2.54 -0.55
C ILE A 137 9.60 -1.37 0.45
N SER A 138 10.10 -0.21 0.02
CA SER A 138 10.18 0.97 0.87
C SER A 138 8.81 1.44 1.36
N MET A 139 7.78 1.44 0.50
CA MET A 139 6.40 1.75 0.90
C MET A 139 5.85 0.76 1.93
N GLY A 140 6.09 -0.55 1.72
CA GLY A 140 5.71 -1.59 2.67
C GLY A 140 6.41 -1.40 4.02
N LEU A 141 7.71 -1.12 4.00
CA LEU A 141 8.50 -0.89 5.20
C LEU A 141 8.05 0.36 5.97
N VAL A 142 7.85 1.49 5.28
CA VAL A 142 7.35 2.73 5.88
C VAL A 142 5.98 2.50 6.52
N THR A 143 5.08 1.78 5.84
CA THR A 143 3.76 1.45 6.38
C THR A 143 3.89 0.63 7.66
N MET A 144 4.75 -0.38 7.70
CA MET A 144 5.00 -1.17 8.90
C MET A 144 5.62 -0.37 10.03
N VAL A 145 6.59 0.51 9.73
CA VAL A 145 7.19 1.40 10.73
C VAL A 145 6.13 2.31 11.37
N VAL A 146 5.23 2.88 10.55
CA VAL A 146 4.13 3.72 11.05
C VAL A 146 3.16 2.89 11.89
N VAL A 147 2.79 1.69 11.45
CA VAL A 147 1.91 0.77 12.19
C VAL A 147 2.54 0.41 13.54
N TYR A 148 3.81 0.03 13.59
CA TYR A 148 4.49 -0.29 14.84
C TYR A 148 4.62 0.93 15.77
N ALA A 149 4.99 2.10 15.21
CA ALA A 149 5.08 3.33 16.00
C ALA A 149 3.74 3.74 16.59
N ALA A 150 2.66 3.57 15.82
CA ALA A 150 1.30 3.82 16.28
C ALA A 150 0.89 2.83 17.36
N SER A 151 1.13 1.53 17.15
CA SER A 151 0.86 0.47 18.13
C SER A 151 1.57 0.70 19.46
N ILE A 152 2.87 1.05 19.42
CA ILE A 152 3.67 1.36 20.61
C ILE A 152 3.07 2.56 21.39
N ARG A 153 2.57 3.57 20.67
CA ARG A 153 1.97 4.75 21.32
C ARG A 153 0.65 4.43 22.00
N GLU A 154 -0.21 3.68 21.34
CA GLU A 154 -1.56 3.36 21.88
C GLU A 154 -1.49 2.30 23.00
N VAL A 155 -0.50 1.40 22.99
CA VAL A 155 -0.28 0.36 24.03
C VAL A 155 0.38 0.94 25.30
N GLY A 156 0.77 2.23 25.31
CA GLY A 156 1.38 2.86 26.48
C GLY A 156 2.90 2.82 26.54
N GLY A 157 3.56 2.63 25.38
CA GLY A 157 5.00 2.76 25.21
C GLY A 157 5.72 1.47 24.83
N PHE A 158 6.98 1.63 24.45
CA PHE A 158 7.82 0.53 23.93
C PHE A 158 7.94 -0.66 24.90
N ARG A 159 8.08 -0.38 26.19
CA ARG A 159 8.22 -1.43 27.24
C ARG A 159 6.94 -2.26 27.37
N SER A 160 5.79 -1.62 27.28
CA SER A 160 4.49 -2.29 27.32
C SER A 160 4.27 -3.13 26.05
N TYR A 161 4.65 -2.58 24.90
CA TYR A 161 4.57 -3.28 23.61
C TYR A 161 5.46 -4.53 23.57
N VAL A 162 6.72 -4.44 24.00
CA VAL A 162 7.62 -5.59 24.10
C VAL A 162 7.09 -6.63 25.10
N ARG A 163 6.49 -6.18 26.22
CA ARG A 163 5.85 -7.10 27.18
C ARG A 163 4.67 -7.86 26.58
N HIS A 164 3.95 -7.23 25.64
CA HIS A 164 2.85 -7.88 24.92
C HIS A 164 3.37 -8.98 23.97
N PHE A 165 4.49 -8.76 23.30
CA PHE A 165 5.16 -9.77 22.45
C PHE A 165 5.73 -10.94 23.26
N PHE A 166 6.25 -10.66 24.45
CA PHE A 166 6.77 -11.66 25.39
C PHE A 166 5.73 -11.94 26.49
N ILE A 167 4.61 -12.59 26.11
CA ILE A 167 3.57 -13.01 27.07
C ILE A 167 4.16 -14.03 28.03
N GLY A 168 4.80 -13.57 29.12
CA GLY A 168 5.39 -14.43 30.14
C GLY A 168 6.79 -14.01 30.57
N SER A 169 7.48 -14.89 31.30
CA SER A 169 8.85 -14.63 31.74
C SER A 169 9.81 -14.64 30.56
N PRO A 170 10.61 -13.58 30.33
CA PRO A 170 11.58 -13.49 29.23
C PRO A 170 12.68 -14.58 29.28
N LEU A 171 12.73 -15.37 30.34
CA LEU A 171 13.67 -16.48 30.50
C LEU A 171 13.17 -17.80 29.91
N ASN A 172 11.92 -17.92 29.52
CA ASN A 172 11.41 -19.16 28.91
C ASN A 172 11.72 -19.20 27.39
N PRO A 173 12.51 -20.18 26.91
CA PRO A 173 12.90 -20.26 25.50
C PRO A 173 11.69 -20.39 24.55
N LEU A 174 10.55 -20.94 25.03
CA LEU A 174 9.32 -21.06 24.27
C LEU A 174 8.73 -19.71 23.85
N TYR A 175 8.72 -18.72 24.77
CA TYR A 175 8.17 -17.39 24.47
C TYR A 175 9.07 -16.60 23.52
N LEU A 176 10.39 -16.83 23.57
CA LEU A 176 11.33 -16.22 22.63
C LEU A 176 11.11 -16.77 21.22
N VAL A 177 10.86 -18.06 21.06
CA VAL A 177 10.54 -18.68 19.76
C VAL A 177 9.22 -18.14 19.21
N ILE A 178 8.19 -18.03 20.05
CA ILE A 178 6.88 -17.46 19.63
C ILE A 178 7.04 -16.01 19.14
N GLY A 179 7.73 -15.16 19.89
CA GLY A 179 7.98 -13.78 19.49
C GLY A 179 8.80 -13.65 18.20
N LEU A 180 9.78 -14.55 17.99
CA LEU A 180 10.55 -14.59 16.73
C LEU A 180 9.66 -14.99 15.54
N ILE A 181 8.80 -16.00 15.71
CA ILE A 181 7.85 -16.42 14.67
C ILE A 181 6.88 -15.28 14.33
N GLU A 182 6.38 -14.57 15.33
CA GLU A 182 5.48 -13.42 15.13
C GLU A 182 6.19 -12.29 14.34
N MET A 183 7.41 -11.94 14.72
CA MET A 183 8.22 -10.95 13.98
C MET A 183 8.49 -11.38 12.53
N LEU A 184 8.81 -12.66 12.28
CA LEU A 184 8.99 -13.20 10.93
C LEU A 184 7.68 -13.16 10.14
N THR A 185 6.56 -13.47 10.77
CA THR A 185 5.24 -13.40 10.16
C THR A 185 4.90 -11.99 9.70
N ASP A 186 5.18 -10.98 10.53
CA ASP A 186 4.94 -9.57 10.18
C ASP A 186 5.85 -9.09 9.04
N LEU A 187 7.13 -9.50 9.06
CA LEU A 187 8.06 -9.20 7.97
C LEU A 187 7.61 -9.83 6.65
N THR A 188 7.16 -11.09 6.66
CA THR A 188 6.64 -11.77 5.46
C THR A 188 5.37 -11.13 4.94
N ARG A 189 4.50 -10.60 5.81
CA ARG A 189 3.31 -9.83 5.44
C ARG A 189 3.68 -8.53 4.71
N ALA A 190 4.64 -7.76 5.26
CA ALA A 190 5.11 -6.53 4.62
C ALA A 190 5.72 -6.80 3.24
N LEU A 191 6.57 -7.84 3.16
CA LEU A 191 7.20 -8.26 1.91
C LEU A 191 6.17 -8.71 0.88
N SER A 192 5.20 -9.55 1.30
CA SER A 192 4.12 -10.01 0.42
C SER A 192 3.28 -8.86 -0.13
N LEU A 193 3.01 -7.84 0.71
CA LEU A 193 2.28 -6.65 0.31
C LEU A 193 3.04 -5.83 -0.74
N ALA A 194 4.34 -5.61 -0.53
CA ALA A 194 5.22 -4.90 -1.45
C ALA A 194 5.39 -5.64 -2.78
N LEU A 195 5.63 -6.97 -2.73
CA LEU A 195 5.74 -7.80 -3.93
C LEU A 195 4.46 -7.84 -4.75
N ARG A 196 3.30 -7.91 -4.10
CA ARG A 196 2.01 -7.89 -4.79
C ARG A 196 1.80 -6.57 -5.53
N LEU A 197 2.17 -5.43 -4.93
CA LEU A 197 2.08 -4.13 -5.59
C LEU A 197 3.01 -4.07 -6.81
N PHE A 198 4.26 -4.47 -6.66
CA PHE A 198 5.25 -4.51 -7.74
C PHE A 198 4.83 -5.44 -8.89
N LEU A 199 4.49 -6.69 -8.57
CA LEU A 199 4.15 -7.70 -9.57
C LEU A 199 2.89 -7.33 -10.35
N ASN A 200 1.89 -6.76 -9.67
CA ASN A 200 0.67 -6.33 -10.32
C ASN A 200 0.95 -5.31 -11.43
N VAL A 201 1.65 -4.22 -11.09
CA VAL A 201 1.97 -3.17 -12.06
C VAL A 201 2.90 -3.67 -13.16
N THR A 202 3.95 -4.43 -12.80
CA THR A 202 4.91 -4.94 -13.78
C THR A 202 4.28 -5.93 -14.76
N ILE A 203 3.44 -6.85 -14.28
CA ILE A 203 2.73 -7.80 -15.15
C ILE A 203 1.72 -7.07 -16.03
N GLY A 204 1.01 -6.08 -15.48
CA GLY A 204 0.08 -5.24 -16.24
C GLY A 204 0.77 -4.52 -17.40
N GLU A 205 1.90 -3.86 -17.14
CA GLU A 205 2.71 -3.21 -18.18
C GLU A 205 3.15 -4.18 -19.27
N ILE A 206 3.62 -5.39 -18.91
CA ILE A 206 4.02 -6.43 -19.85
C ILE A 206 2.84 -6.87 -20.72
N VAL A 207 1.70 -7.15 -20.13
CA VAL A 207 0.50 -7.60 -20.84
C VAL A 207 0.04 -6.53 -21.82
N ILE A 208 -0.05 -5.28 -21.41
CA ILE A 208 -0.43 -4.15 -22.27
C ILE A 208 0.56 -4.01 -23.44
N ALA A 209 1.86 -4.09 -23.18
CA ALA A 209 2.90 -4.00 -24.22
C ALA A 209 2.79 -5.15 -25.25
N VAL A 210 2.56 -6.39 -24.81
CA VAL A 210 2.39 -7.56 -25.68
C VAL A 210 1.17 -7.41 -26.57
N PHE A 211 0.01 -7.01 -26.03
CA PHE A 211 -1.21 -6.85 -26.83
C PHE A 211 -1.15 -5.64 -27.75
N ALA A 212 -0.49 -4.56 -27.35
CA ALA A 212 -0.21 -3.43 -28.24
C ALA A 212 0.68 -3.84 -29.42
N PHE A 213 1.72 -4.64 -29.17
CA PHE A 213 2.60 -5.19 -30.21
C PHE A 213 1.85 -6.11 -31.16
N LEU A 214 1.05 -7.07 -30.66
CA LEU A 214 0.22 -7.96 -31.48
C LEU A 214 -0.77 -7.18 -32.37
N GLY A 215 -1.39 -6.13 -31.82
CA GLY A 215 -2.27 -5.25 -32.58
C GLY A 215 -1.54 -4.51 -33.70
N GLY A 216 -0.31 -4.07 -33.45
CA GLY A 216 0.55 -3.45 -34.47
C GLY A 216 0.97 -4.39 -35.60
N MET A 217 1.05 -5.70 -35.34
CA MET A 217 1.36 -6.71 -36.37
C MET A 217 0.15 -7.00 -37.27
N LEU A 218 -1.09 -6.86 -36.77
CA LEU A 218 -2.30 -7.23 -37.53
C LEU A 218 -2.73 -6.16 -38.54
N ALA A 219 -2.42 -4.87 -38.27
CA ALA A 219 -2.75 -3.76 -39.15
C ALA A 219 -1.74 -2.62 -38.98
N PRO A 220 -1.77 -1.56 -39.83
CA PRO A 220 -0.90 -0.38 -39.65
C PRO A 220 -0.98 0.11 -38.20
N ALA A 221 0.18 0.16 -37.57
CA ALA A 221 0.40 0.24 -36.12
C ALA A 221 -0.35 1.39 -35.38
N SER A 222 -0.77 2.43 -36.10
CA SER A 222 -1.33 3.65 -35.51
C SER A 222 -2.76 3.51 -34.96
N VAL A 223 -3.55 2.54 -35.45
CA VAL A 223 -4.97 2.45 -35.08
C VAL A 223 -5.30 1.20 -34.28
N LEU A 224 -4.77 0.05 -34.64
CA LEU A 224 -5.15 -1.23 -34.03
C LEU A 224 -4.40 -1.52 -32.73
N SER A 225 -3.16 -1.06 -32.62
CA SER A 225 -2.34 -1.24 -31.42
C SER A 225 -3.01 -0.71 -30.14
N PRO A 226 -3.51 0.54 -30.06
CA PRO A 226 -4.20 1.01 -28.86
C PRO A 226 -5.56 0.30 -28.64
N ILE A 227 -6.25 -0.12 -29.70
CA ILE A 227 -7.56 -0.81 -29.55
C ILE A 227 -7.36 -2.20 -28.91
N THR A 228 -6.33 -2.96 -29.31
CA THR A 228 -6.04 -4.28 -28.72
C THR A 228 -5.56 -4.20 -27.29
N ALA A 229 -4.85 -3.13 -26.92
CA ALA A 229 -4.37 -2.88 -25.57
C ALA A 229 -5.49 -2.37 -24.62
N LEU A 230 -6.53 -1.72 -25.15
CA LEU A 230 -7.57 -1.04 -24.36
C LEU A 230 -8.27 -1.93 -23.31
N PRO A 231 -8.70 -3.18 -23.61
CA PRO A 231 -9.32 -4.04 -22.60
C PRO A 231 -8.41 -4.33 -21.43
N PHE A 232 -7.12 -4.52 -21.68
CA PHE A 232 -6.11 -4.79 -20.66
C PHE A 232 -5.77 -3.54 -19.84
N THR A 233 -5.74 -2.38 -20.48
CA THR A 233 -5.58 -1.08 -19.79
C THR A 233 -6.76 -0.82 -18.82
N LEU A 234 -8.00 -1.09 -19.26
CA LEU A 234 -9.17 -0.97 -18.38
C LEU A 234 -9.15 -1.97 -17.22
N LEU A 235 -8.70 -3.21 -17.48
CA LEU A 235 -8.53 -4.21 -16.45
C LEU A 235 -7.46 -3.74 -15.44
N GLU A 236 -6.31 -3.28 -15.90
CA GLU A 236 -5.22 -2.81 -15.06
C GLU A 236 -5.61 -1.59 -14.22
N LEU A 237 -6.41 -0.69 -14.76
CA LEU A 237 -6.98 0.44 -14.01
C LEU A 237 -7.82 -0.04 -12.81
N GLY A 238 -8.65 -1.06 -13.01
CA GLY A 238 -9.43 -1.68 -11.94
C GLY A 238 -8.58 -2.42 -10.92
N VAL A 239 -7.62 -3.21 -11.39
CA VAL A 239 -6.71 -3.98 -10.53
C VAL A 239 -5.79 -3.05 -9.76
N GLY A 240 -5.31 -1.95 -10.37
CA GLY A 240 -4.52 -0.92 -9.69
C GLY A 240 -5.27 -0.23 -8.55
N ALA A 241 -6.57 0.05 -8.74
CA ALA A 241 -7.43 0.59 -7.68
C ALA A 241 -7.67 -0.44 -6.56
N LEU A 242 -7.96 -1.69 -6.93
CA LEU A 242 -8.13 -2.79 -5.98
C LEU A 242 -6.85 -3.01 -5.16
N GLN A 243 -5.67 -2.88 -5.78
CA GLN A 243 -4.39 -3.03 -5.11
C GLN A 243 -4.14 -1.93 -4.06
N ALA A 244 -4.48 -0.67 -4.37
CA ALA A 244 -4.42 0.42 -3.40
C ALA A 244 -5.35 0.17 -2.19
N TYR A 245 -6.56 -0.34 -2.45
CA TYR A 245 -7.51 -0.74 -1.41
C TYR A 245 -6.97 -1.87 -0.52
N ILE A 246 -6.47 -2.96 -1.13
CA ILE A 246 -5.93 -4.11 -0.38
C ILE A 246 -4.73 -3.69 0.47
N PHE A 247 -3.88 -2.81 -0.06
CA PHE A 247 -2.71 -2.32 0.67
C PHE A 247 -3.12 -1.59 1.95
N VAL A 248 -4.09 -0.69 1.84
CA VAL A 248 -4.60 0.10 2.97
C VAL A 248 -5.35 -0.76 3.97
N ILE A 249 -6.27 -1.62 3.53
CA ILE A 249 -7.08 -2.45 4.46
C ILE A 249 -6.21 -3.40 5.27
N LEU A 250 -5.16 -3.98 4.67
CA LEU A 250 -4.23 -4.83 5.39
C LEU A 250 -3.43 -4.02 6.42
N GLY A 251 -2.91 -2.84 6.05
CA GLY A 251 -2.19 -1.95 6.98
C GLY A 251 -3.08 -1.50 8.15
N VAL A 252 -4.32 -1.12 7.88
CA VAL A 252 -5.31 -0.75 8.90
C VAL A 252 -5.63 -1.92 9.83
N ASN A 253 -5.86 -3.11 9.28
CA ASN A 253 -6.16 -4.30 10.09
C ASN A 253 -5.00 -4.66 11.02
N TYR A 254 -3.74 -4.55 10.57
CA TYR A 254 -2.59 -4.80 11.44
C TYR A 254 -2.53 -3.83 12.61
N LEU A 255 -2.76 -2.54 12.33
CA LEU A 255 -2.80 -1.53 13.37
C LEU A 255 -3.98 -1.78 14.33
N ALA A 256 -5.17 -2.05 13.80
CA ALA A 256 -6.37 -2.27 14.60
C ALA A 256 -6.25 -3.50 15.50
N ILE A 257 -5.74 -4.63 15.00
CA ILE A 257 -5.50 -5.84 15.79
C ILE A 257 -4.57 -5.54 16.96
N SER A 258 -3.44 -4.88 16.69
CA SER A 258 -2.45 -4.54 17.72
C SER A 258 -3.03 -3.62 18.80
N VAL A 259 -3.81 -2.61 18.41
CA VAL A 259 -4.41 -1.63 19.33
C VAL A 259 -5.59 -2.22 20.10
N ASN A 260 -6.51 -2.93 19.43
CA ASN A 260 -7.68 -3.52 20.05
C ASN A 260 -7.29 -4.60 21.09
N SER A 261 -6.28 -5.43 20.77
CA SER A 261 -5.75 -6.43 21.72
C SER A 261 -5.21 -5.77 23.00
N ALA A 262 -4.53 -4.64 22.87
CA ALA A 262 -3.99 -3.92 24.01
C ALA A 262 -5.07 -3.36 24.94
N HIS A 263 -6.14 -2.79 24.39
CA HIS A 263 -7.26 -2.28 25.18
C HIS A 263 -8.02 -3.41 25.88
N SER A 264 -8.25 -4.54 25.22
CA SER A 264 -8.91 -5.71 25.82
C SER A 264 -8.16 -6.25 27.05
N HIS A 265 -6.82 -6.21 27.04
CA HIS A 265 -6.02 -6.64 28.20
C HIS A 265 -6.04 -5.60 29.35
N ALA A 266 -6.16 -4.31 29.04
CA ALA A 266 -6.27 -3.28 30.05
C ALA A 266 -7.60 -3.39 30.83
N ASP A 267 -8.70 -3.61 30.12
CA ASP A 267 -10.03 -3.76 30.73
C ASP A 267 -10.11 -4.97 31.66
N LEU A 268 -9.45 -6.10 31.31
CA LEU A 268 -9.41 -7.30 32.16
C LEU A 268 -8.58 -7.11 33.45
N THR A 269 -7.70 -6.13 33.50
CA THR A 269 -6.91 -5.81 34.69
C THR A 269 -7.57 -4.80 35.61
N GLU A 270 -8.58 -4.05 35.12
CA GLU A 270 -9.34 -3.05 35.88
C GLU A 270 -10.66 -3.60 36.45
N GLU A 271 -11.15 -4.79 36.04
CA GLU A 271 -12.30 -5.38 36.73
C GLU A 271 -11.90 -5.75 38.16
N PRO A 272 -12.50 -5.10 39.17
CA PRO A 272 -12.27 -5.51 40.55
C PRO A 272 -12.73 -6.96 40.69
N ILE A 273 -11.85 -7.80 41.21
CA ILE A 273 -12.17 -9.17 41.60
C ILE A 273 -13.50 -9.12 42.35
N PRO A 274 -14.59 -9.76 41.88
CA PRO A 274 -15.83 -9.75 42.61
C PRO A 274 -15.52 -10.28 44.00
N GLU A 275 -15.73 -9.46 45.00
CA GLU A 275 -15.57 -9.83 46.41
C GLU A 275 -16.26 -11.18 46.60
N THR A 276 -15.43 -12.17 46.88
CA THR A 276 -15.83 -13.54 47.17
C THR A 276 -17.17 -13.57 47.83
N ILE A 277 -18.09 -14.34 47.22
CA ILE A 277 -19.32 -14.83 47.85
C ILE A 277 -19.00 -15.08 49.31
N GLY A 278 -19.47 -14.18 50.17
CA GLY A 278 -19.27 -14.25 51.61
C GLY A 278 -19.85 -15.58 52.12
N VAL A 279 -18.99 -16.59 52.19
CA VAL A 279 -19.29 -17.79 52.99
C VAL A 279 -19.28 -17.32 54.43
N ASN A 280 -20.48 -17.02 54.93
CA ASN A 280 -20.72 -16.69 56.33
C ASN A 280 -20.45 -17.96 57.18
N PRO A 281 -19.33 -18.01 57.97
CA PRO A 281 -18.95 -19.23 58.68
C PRO A 281 -19.84 -19.51 59.91
N LYS A 282 -20.95 -18.72 60.12
CA LYS A 282 -21.82 -18.82 61.29
C LYS A 282 -23.11 -19.61 61.07
N LYS A 283 -23.23 -20.48 60.06
CA LYS A 283 -24.41 -21.34 59.85
C LYS A 283 -24.08 -22.84 59.73
N VAL A 284 -23.08 -23.31 60.45
CA VAL A 284 -22.84 -24.75 60.63
C VAL A 284 -22.69 -25.04 62.12
N GLU A 285 -23.70 -24.68 62.90
CA GLU A 285 -23.94 -25.24 64.25
C GLU A 285 -25.44 -25.09 64.58
N THR A 286 -26.21 -26.06 64.13
CA THR A 286 -27.35 -26.64 64.86
C THR A 286 -27.83 -27.87 64.08
#